data_828d8c98014ae62c7de561ed0e7c8045
#
_entry.id   828d8c98014ae62c7de561ed0e7c8045
#
_cell.length_a   1.000
_cell.length_b   1.000
_cell.length_c   1.000
_cell.angle_alpha   90.00
_cell.angle_beta   90.00
_cell.angle_gamma   90.00
#
_symmetry.space_group_name_H-M   'P 1'
#
loop_
_entity.id
_entity.type
_entity.pdbx_description
1 polymer ?
#
loop_
_entity_poly.entity_id
_entity_poly.type
_entity_poly.pdbx_seq_one_letter_code
_entity_poly.pdbx_strand_id
1 'polypeptide(L)'
;MKEFIKEFKEFAFKGNMMDLAVGMIIGAAFTALVNSVVSNLFMPLISLFTGGIDFSNLYLPLSEGSKDAFMNGADIATARSAGAVLPYGTFITDLIQFLILAFVVFLMIRALTKLMQSAKKEAEEAPATTKECPFC
;
A
#
# COMPACT_ATOMS: atom_id res chain seq x y z
N MET A 1 -29.36 20.50 -18.36
CA MET A 1 -29.34 19.21 -17.64
C MET A 1 -29.02 18.03 -18.54
N LYS A 2 -29.66 17.91 -19.69
CA LYS A 2 -29.39 16.81 -20.64
C LYS A 2 -27.95 16.87 -21.20
N GLU A 3 -27.42 18.05 -21.47
CA GLU A 3 -26.04 18.25 -21.93
C GLU A 3 -25.00 17.85 -20.87
N PHE A 4 -25.25 18.21 -19.60
CA PHE A 4 -24.40 17.84 -18.48
C PHE A 4 -24.33 16.31 -18.29
N ILE A 5 -25.47 15.64 -18.36
CA ILE A 5 -25.55 14.19 -18.26
C ILE A 5 -24.81 13.53 -19.43
N LYS A 6 -24.92 14.10 -20.63
CA LYS A 6 -24.24 13.61 -21.82
C LYS A 6 -22.72 13.78 -21.68
N GLU A 7 -22.25 14.94 -21.27
CA GLU A 7 -20.82 15.22 -21.01
C GLU A 7 -20.27 14.34 -19.91
N PHE A 8 -21.02 14.16 -18.82
CA PHE A 8 -20.65 13.27 -17.72
C PHE A 8 -20.55 11.82 -18.19
N LYS A 9 -21.50 11.39 -19.00
CA LYS A 9 -21.52 10.04 -19.55
C LYS A 9 -20.35 9.79 -20.49
N GLU A 10 -20.02 10.74 -21.36
CA GLU A 10 -18.85 10.68 -22.24
C GLU A 10 -17.54 10.66 -21.43
N PHE A 11 -17.48 11.46 -20.37
CA PHE A 11 -16.34 11.50 -19.45
C PHE A 11 -16.18 10.17 -18.70
N ALA A 12 -17.27 9.65 -18.14
CA ALA A 12 -17.26 8.41 -17.35
C ALA A 12 -16.95 7.16 -18.20
N PHE A 13 -17.35 7.17 -19.46
CA PHE A 13 -17.15 6.04 -20.37
C PHE A 13 -15.91 6.18 -21.26
N LYS A 14 -15.12 7.23 -21.11
CA LYS A 14 -13.81 7.26 -21.72
C LYS A 14 -12.97 6.10 -21.17
N GLY A 15 -12.44 5.24 -22.04
CA GLY A 15 -11.73 4.02 -21.68
C GLY A 15 -10.64 4.22 -20.64
N ASN A 16 -9.93 5.35 -20.67
CA ASN A 16 -8.90 5.71 -19.70
C ASN A 16 -9.40 5.86 -18.28
N MET A 17 -10.64 6.36 -18.10
CA MET A 17 -11.23 6.53 -16.77
C MET A 17 -11.62 5.20 -16.14
N MET A 18 -12.14 4.28 -16.94
CA MET A 18 -12.48 2.94 -16.45
C MET A 18 -11.23 2.16 -16.05
N ASP A 19 -10.18 2.22 -16.86
CA ASP A 19 -8.90 1.58 -16.55
C ASP A 19 -8.28 2.15 -15.28
N LEU A 20 -8.33 3.47 -15.10
CA LEU A 20 -7.86 4.14 -13.89
C LEU A 20 -8.68 3.73 -12.67
N ALA A 21 -10.01 3.68 -12.78
CA ALA A 21 -10.88 3.28 -11.68
C ALA A 21 -10.62 1.82 -11.26
N VAL A 22 -10.51 0.91 -12.22
CA VAL A 22 -10.17 -0.49 -11.97
C VAL A 22 -8.79 -0.61 -11.32
N GLY A 23 -7.81 0.15 -11.83
CA GLY A 23 -6.46 0.20 -11.27
C GLY A 23 -6.46 0.67 -9.82
N MET A 24 -7.24 1.69 -9.49
CA MET A 24 -7.39 2.18 -8.11
C MET A 24 -8.02 1.15 -7.18
N ILE A 25 -9.05 0.46 -7.63
CA ILE A 25 -9.74 -0.56 -6.84
C ILE A 25 -8.80 -1.73 -6.54
N ILE A 26 -8.11 -2.22 -7.57
CA ILE A 26 -7.13 -3.31 -7.43
C ILE A 26 -5.97 -2.87 -6.54
N GLY A 27 -5.46 -1.65 -6.74
CA GLY A 27 -4.39 -1.09 -5.93
C GLY A 27 -4.76 -0.98 -4.46
N ALA A 28 -5.97 -0.52 -4.15
CA ALA A 28 -6.47 -0.44 -2.78
C ALA A 28 -6.59 -1.83 -2.13
N ALA A 29 -7.12 -2.81 -2.86
CA ALA A 29 -7.23 -4.19 -2.39
C ALA A 29 -5.85 -4.81 -2.16
N PHE A 30 -4.90 -4.56 -3.05
CA PHE A 30 -3.52 -5.01 -2.91
C PHE A 30 -2.84 -4.38 -1.70
N THR A 31 -3.01 -3.08 -1.50
CA THR A 31 -2.48 -2.36 -0.33
C THR A 31 -3.05 -2.95 0.97
N ALA A 32 -4.35 -3.22 1.02
CA ALA A 32 -4.98 -3.86 2.18
C ALA A 32 -4.39 -5.24 2.46
N LEU A 33 -4.13 -6.03 1.41
CA LEU A 33 -3.49 -7.34 1.53
C LEU A 33 -2.06 -7.23 2.10
N VAL A 34 -1.26 -6.31 1.58
CA VAL A 34 0.13 -6.08 2.06
C VAL A 34 0.12 -5.60 3.50
N ASN A 35 -0.77 -4.68 3.86
CA ASN A 35 -0.92 -4.24 5.25
C ASN A 35 -1.29 -5.39 6.18
N SER A 36 -2.16 -6.28 5.73
CA SER A 36 -2.51 -7.50 6.49
C SER A 36 -1.30 -8.42 6.69
N VAL A 37 -0.50 -8.62 5.66
CA VAL A 37 0.73 -9.41 5.75
C VAL A 37 1.69 -8.78 6.76
N VAL A 38 1.90 -7.47 6.68
CA VAL A 38 2.78 -6.77 7.62
C VAL A 38 2.27 -6.89 9.06
N SER A 39 1.00 -6.61 9.29
CA SER A 39 0.42 -6.60 10.63
C SER A 39 0.32 -8.00 11.24
N ASN A 40 0.00 -9.01 10.45
CA ASN A 40 -0.29 -10.34 10.94
C ASN A 40 0.90 -11.32 10.87
N LEU A 41 1.85 -11.06 9.97
CA LEU A 41 3.01 -11.93 9.79
C LEU A 41 4.30 -11.26 10.26
N PHE A 42 4.59 -10.06 9.76
CA PHE A 42 5.86 -9.37 10.08
C PHE A 42 5.89 -8.81 11.50
N MET A 43 4.81 -8.19 11.94
CA MET A 43 4.76 -7.60 13.28
C MET A 43 4.93 -8.63 14.40
N PRO A 44 4.27 -9.78 14.38
CA PRO A 44 4.54 -10.82 15.38
C PRO A 44 5.97 -11.33 15.34
N LEU A 45 6.58 -11.48 14.16
CA LEU A 45 7.98 -11.87 14.04
C LEU A 45 8.92 -10.83 14.65
N ILE A 46 8.72 -9.57 14.34
CA ILE A 46 9.50 -8.46 14.91
C ILE A 46 9.33 -8.44 16.42
N SER A 47 8.12 -8.60 16.92
CA SER A 47 7.81 -8.68 18.34
C SER A 47 8.55 -9.83 19.04
N LEU A 48 8.67 -10.97 18.35
CA LEU A 48 9.42 -12.11 18.86
C LEU A 48 10.91 -11.80 19.01
N PHE A 49 11.51 -11.11 18.02
CA PHE A 49 12.92 -10.70 18.04
C PHE A 49 13.20 -9.58 19.05
N THR A 50 12.24 -8.70 19.30
CA THR A 50 12.39 -7.56 20.21
C THR A 50 11.97 -7.87 21.65
N GLY A 51 11.57 -9.10 21.94
CA GLY A 51 11.18 -9.51 23.28
C GLY A 51 9.75 -9.13 23.66
N GLY A 52 8.86 -9.03 22.69
CA GLY A 52 7.43 -8.75 22.92
C GLY A 52 7.06 -7.28 22.98
N ILE A 53 7.95 -6.39 22.53
CA ILE A 53 7.64 -4.96 22.46
C ILE A 53 6.71 -4.71 21.27
N ASP A 54 5.53 -4.19 21.58
CA ASP A 54 4.59 -3.74 20.55
C ASP A 54 4.91 -2.28 20.20
N PHE A 55 5.54 -2.09 19.03
CA PHE A 55 5.94 -0.76 18.56
C PHE A 55 4.75 0.18 18.35
N SER A 56 3.56 -0.35 18.05
CA SER A 56 2.37 0.47 17.85
C SER A 56 1.88 1.15 19.14
N ASN A 57 2.24 0.61 20.30
CA ASN A 57 1.91 1.19 21.61
C ASN A 57 2.97 2.18 22.15
N LEU A 58 4.05 2.40 21.42
CA LEU A 58 5.06 3.36 21.81
C LEU A 58 4.59 4.79 21.50
N TYR A 59 4.52 5.63 22.53
CA TYR A 59 4.10 7.01 22.39
C TYR A 59 4.84 7.91 23.39
N LEU A 60 4.94 9.19 23.04
CA LEU A 60 5.49 10.21 23.92
C LEU A 60 4.32 11.04 24.47
N PRO A 61 4.09 11.07 25.78
CA PRO A 61 3.02 11.89 26.35
C PRO A 61 3.38 13.38 26.25
N LEU A 62 2.45 14.20 25.78
CA LEU A 62 2.64 15.64 25.62
C LEU A 62 1.88 16.47 26.65
N SER A 63 0.83 15.92 27.28
CA SER A 63 0.05 16.59 28.29
C SER A 63 0.17 15.90 29.63
N GLU A 64 -0.21 16.61 30.71
CA GLU A 64 -0.16 16.04 32.08
C GLU A 64 -1.03 14.80 32.23
N GLY A 65 -2.25 14.83 31.67
CA GLY A 65 -3.15 13.67 31.68
C GLY A 65 -2.57 12.46 30.98
N SER A 66 -1.94 12.66 29.83
CA SER A 66 -1.28 11.59 29.09
C SER A 66 0.00 11.09 29.77
N LYS A 67 0.71 11.97 30.49
CA LYS A 67 1.86 11.57 31.32
C LYS A 67 1.45 10.65 32.46
N ASP A 68 0.36 10.96 33.15
CA ASP A 68 -0.17 10.11 34.20
C ASP A 68 -0.59 8.74 33.65
N ALA A 69 -1.26 8.72 32.50
CA ALA A 69 -1.61 7.48 31.81
C ALA A 69 -0.36 6.67 31.41
N PHE A 70 0.68 7.34 30.91
CA PHE A 70 1.94 6.71 30.57
C PHE A 70 2.64 6.08 31.79
N MET A 71 2.69 6.79 32.89
CA MET A 71 3.29 6.29 34.14
C MET A 71 2.52 5.09 34.71
N ASN A 72 1.22 5.02 34.48
CA ASN A 72 0.38 3.90 34.88
C ASN A 72 0.42 2.71 33.88
N GLY A 73 1.20 2.81 32.82
CA GLY A 73 1.34 1.75 31.82
C GLY A 73 0.13 1.62 30.89
N ALA A 74 -0.64 2.69 30.72
CA ALA A 74 -1.79 2.70 29.84
C ALA A 74 -1.37 2.53 28.37
N ASP A 75 -2.25 1.91 27.58
CA ASP A 75 -2.06 1.80 26.14
C ASP A 75 -2.28 3.16 25.44
N ILE A 76 -1.94 3.22 24.16
CA ILE A 76 -2.03 4.45 23.36
C ILE A 76 -3.48 4.99 23.28
N ALA A 77 -4.45 4.10 23.19
CA ALA A 77 -5.87 4.50 23.11
C ALA A 77 -6.32 5.19 24.38
N THR A 78 -5.97 4.64 25.54
CA THR A 78 -6.27 5.23 26.87
C THR A 78 -5.52 6.54 27.07
N ALA A 79 -4.25 6.61 26.66
CA ALA A 79 -3.45 7.82 26.74
C ALA A 79 -3.99 8.94 25.84
N ARG A 80 -4.49 8.62 24.65
CA ARG A 80 -5.14 9.59 23.75
C ARG A 80 -6.42 10.15 24.34
N SER A 81 -7.20 9.35 25.04
CA SER A 81 -8.39 9.82 25.74
C SER A 81 -8.08 10.70 26.95
N ALA A 82 -6.92 10.50 27.58
CA ALA A 82 -6.46 11.30 28.70
C ALA A 82 -5.81 12.64 28.29
N GLY A 83 -5.27 12.73 27.08
CA GLY A 83 -4.63 13.96 26.60
C GLY A 83 -3.83 13.78 25.31
N ALA A 84 -3.06 14.80 24.96
CA ALA A 84 -2.24 14.79 23.74
C ALA A 84 -1.06 13.81 23.87
N VAL A 85 -0.86 12.99 22.84
CA VAL A 85 0.25 12.04 22.73
C VAL A 85 0.89 12.14 21.36
N LEU A 86 2.19 11.88 21.30
CA LEU A 86 2.93 11.75 20.04
C LEU A 86 3.19 10.28 19.76
N PRO A 87 2.47 9.66 18.82
CA PRO A 87 2.58 8.22 18.56
C PRO A 87 3.74 7.90 17.62
N TYR A 88 4.97 8.07 18.07
CA TYR A 88 6.16 7.80 17.25
C TYR A 88 6.29 6.32 16.86
N GLY A 89 5.81 5.42 17.73
CA GLY A 89 5.82 3.98 17.44
C GLY A 89 4.90 3.62 16.27
N THR A 90 3.72 4.21 16.21
CA THR A 90 2.80 4.06 15.08
C THR A 90 3.44 4.58 13.79
N PHE A 91 4.09 5.73 13.85
CA PHE A 91 4.80 6.30 12.70
C PHE A 91 5.90 5.38 12.18
N ILE A 92 6.71 4.81 13.08
CA ILE A 92 7.75 3.84 12.70
C ILE A 92 7.14 2.61 12.06
N THR A 93 6.04 2.10 12.60
CA THR A 93 5.31 0.97 12.05
C THR A 93 4.81 1.27 10.63
N ASP A 94 4.19 2.44 10.44
CA ASP A 94 3.70 2.88 9.13
C ASP A 94 4.85 3.05 8.12
N LEU A 95 6.00 3.55 8.58
CA LEU A 95 7.18 3.67 7.74
C LEU A 95 7.71 2.30 7.30
N ILE A 96 7.75 1.33 8.21
CA ILE A 96 8.14 -0.05 7.89
C ILE A 96 7.16 -0.66 6.88
N GLN A 97 5.86 -0.48 7.10
CA GLN A 97 4.82 -0.91 6.16
C GLN A 97 5.02 -0.30 4.78
N PHE A 98 5.29 0.99 4.72
CA PHE A 98 5.56 1.69 3.47
C PHE A 98 6.78 1.11 2.74
N LEU A 99 7.88 0.88 3.45
CA LEU A 99 9.09 0.30 2.85
C LEU A 99 8.85 -1.11 2.32
N ILE A 100 8.11 -1.94 3.05
CA ILE A 100 7.76 -3.29 2.62
C ILE A 100 6.86 -3.23 1.38
N LEU A 101 5.86 -2.34 1.39
CA LEU A 101 4.97 -2.14 0.24
C LEU A 101 5.76 -1.70 -1.00
N ALA A 102 6.65 -0.72 -0.84
CA ALA A 102 7.50 -0.22 -1.91
C ALA A 102 8.39 -1.35 -2.49
N PHE A 103 8.95 -2.17 -1.62
CA PHE A 103 9.77 -3.32 -2.03
C PHE A 103 8.95 -4.37 -2.80
N VAL A 104 7.77 -4.71 -2.31
CA VAL A 104 6.87 -5.67 -2.98
C VAL A 104 6.44 -5.14 -4.35
N VAL A 105 6.05 -3.86 -4.43
CA VAL A 105 5.69 -3.21 -5.70
C VAL A 105 6.88 -3.20 -6.66
N PHE A 106 8.07 -2.91 -6.17
CA PHE A 106 9.29 -2.95 -6.98
C PHE A 106 9.54 -4.35 -7.56
N LEU A 107 9.44 -5.39 -6.74
CA LEU A 107 9.60 -6.77 -7.19
C LEU A 107 8.54 -7.16 -8.22
N MET A 108 7.30 -6.74 -7.99
CA MET A 108 6.19 -7.01 -8.91
C MET A 108 6.42 -6.35 -10.28
N ILE A 109 6.82 -5.06 -10.27
CA ILE A 109 7.13 -4.34 -11.51
C ILE A 109 8.31 -5.01 -12.23
N ARG A 110 9.34 -5.37 -11.50
CA ARG A 110 10.50 -6.06 -12.05
C ARG A 110 10.13 -7.41 -12.69
N ALA A 111 9.28 -8.19 -12.00
CA ALA A 111 8.80 -9.47 -12.52
C ALA A 111 7.95 -9.28 -13.79
N LEU A 112 7.04 -8.31 -13.79
CA LEU A 112 6.23 -7.98 -14.97
C LEU A 112 7.08 -7.50 -16.13
N THR A 113 8.04 -6.63 -15.89
CA THR A 113 8.96 -6.14 -16.92
C THR A 113 9.77 -7.29 -17.51
N LYS A 114 10.24 -8.19 -16.68
CA LYS A 114 11.00 -9.37 -17.11
C LYS A 114 10.15 -10.32 -17.94
N LEU A 115 8.90 -10.55 -17.56
CA LEU A 115 7.93 -11.33 -18.32
C LEU A 115 7.62 -10.68 -19.67
N MET A 116 7.43 -9.37 -19.69
CA MET A 116 7.19 -8.62 -20.93
C MET A 116 8.39 -8.64 -21.86
N GLN A 117 9.60 -8.52 -21.34
CA GLN A 117 10.83 -8.65 -22.12
C GLN A 117 11.01 -10.06 -22.68
N SER A 118 10.70 -11.07 -21.90
CA SER A 118 10.73 -12.47 -22.33
C SER A 118 9.73 -12.73 -23.47
N ALA A 119 8.50 -12.24 -23.31
CA ALA A 119 7.47 -12.33 -24.35
C ALA A 119 7.87 -11.57 -25.61
N LYS A 120 8.47 -10.38 -25.47
CA LYS A 120 8.97 -9.58 -26.60
C LYS A 120 10.13 -10.29 -27.31
N LYS A 121 11.02 -10.91 -26.57
CA LYS A 121 12.14 -11.69 -27.12
C LYS A 121 11.66 -12.92 -27.89
N GLU A 122 10.67 -13.65 -27.38
CA GLU A 122 10.01 -14.73 -28.11
C GLU A 122 9.33 -14.23 -29.37
N ALA A 123 8.68 -13.08 -29.32
CA ALA A 123 8.06 -12.46 -30.50
C ALA A 123 9.10 -12.05 -31.56
N GLU A 124 10.30 -11.63 -31.15
CA GLU A 124 11.41 -11.31 -32.05
C GLU A 124 12.04 -12.58 -32.68
N GLU A 125 12.06 -13.68 -31.95
CA GLU A 125 12.55 -14.98 -32.45
C GLU A 125 11.50 -15.72 -33.30
N ALA A 126 10.24 -15.29 -33.28
CA ALA A 126 9.18 -15.85 -34.07
C ALA A 126 9.46 -15.68 -35.58
N PRO A 127 9.05 -16.65 -36.45
CA PRO A 127 9.25 -16.54 -37.87
C PRO A 127 8.77 -15.22 -38.47
N ALA A 128 9.50 -14.70 -39.44
CA ALA A 128 9.22 -13.39 -40.05
C ALA A 128 7.80 -13.25 -40.61
N THR A 129 7.15 -14.35 -40.93
CA THR A 129 5.77 -14.38 -41.42
C THR A 129 4.74 -13.92 -40.38
N THR A 130 5.04 -14.05 -39.09
CA THR A 130 4.18 -13.59 -38.01
C THR A 130 4.41 -12.11 -37.65
N LYS A 131 5.51 -11.55 -38.16
CA LYS A 131 5.87 -10.14 -37.93
C LYS A 131 5.43 -9.22 -39.07
N GLU A 132 4.87 -9.76 -40.13
CA GLU A 132 4.27 -8.90 -41.12
C GLU A 132 3.16 -8.10 -40.47
N CYS A 133 3.54 -6.88 -40.15
CA CYS A 133 2.64 -5.93 -39.59
C CYS A 133 1.50 -5.72 -40.58
N PRO A 134 0.23 -5.94 -40.17
CA PRO A 134 -0.89 -5.67 -41.06
C PRO A 134 -1.05 -4.20 -41.41
N PHE A 135 -0.23 -3.35 -40.78
CA PHE A 135 -0.17 -1.91 -41.01
C PHE A 135 1.04 -1.48 -41.88
N CYS A 136 1.83 -2.42 -42.30
CA CYS A 136 2.99 -2.15 -43.19
C CYS A 136 2.63 -2.25 -44.65
#